data_49273723ab9df4adc577c7f0a9b85ff5
#
_entry.id   49273723ab9df4adc577c7f0a9b85ff5
#
_cell.length_a   1.000
_cell.length_b   1.000
_cell.length_c   1.000
_cell.angle_alpha   90.00
_cell.angle_beta   90.00
_cell.angle_gamma   90.00
#
_symmetry.space_group_name_H-M   'P 1'
#
loop_
_entity.id
_entity.type
_entity.pdbx_description
1 polymer ?
#
loop_
_entity_poly.entity_id
_entity_poly.type
_entity_poly.pdbx_seq_one_letter_code
_entity_poly.pdbx_strand_id
1 'polypeptide(L)'
;MKRKKLSDSVAEEILVMIKNKEYDSEGFLPSEQKLLEKFEVSRVTVREAVKTLEVRGLVKRIHGKGILVVDNTANVLIRSIKDLIATEGTSLDEMLEVRDIVEPKCAEIAAIRRTEEDLLVLREKLEIMESCQAMDNKYYDADLDFHLGIARATGNTLLSSLIEAYTSYMRKLIVSTPQSKVPIEQEF
;
A
#
# COMPACT_ATOMS: atom_id res chain seq x y z
N MET A 1 -2.87 -8.08 33.03
CA MET A 1 -3.62 -7.90 31.76
C MET A 1 -4.02 -6.43 31.64
N LYS A 2 -3.55 -5.71 30.61
CA LYS A 2 -4.04 -4.35 30.34
C LYS A 2 -5.53 -4.44 29.95
N ARG A 3 -6.40 -3.76 30.67
CA ARG A 3 -7.84 -3.68 30.38
C ARG A 3 -7.99 -3.02 28.99
N LYS A 4 -8.59 -3.72 28.02
CA LYS A 4 -8.85 -3.20 26.68
C LYS A 4 -9.68 -1.91 26.82
N LYS A 5 -9.29 -0.84 26.17
CA LYS A 5 -10.07 0.41 26.23
C LYS A 5 -11.41 0.20 25.53
N LEU A 6 -12.46 0.78 26.07
CA LEU A 6 -13.81 0.71 25.47
C LEU A 6 -13.81 1.20 24.01
N SER A 7 -13.04 2.22 23.71
CA SER A 7 -12.84 2.73 22.33
C SER A 7 -12.24 1.68 21.39
N ASP A 8 -11.36 0.80 21.87
CA ASP A 8 -10.77 -0.26 21.05
C ASP A 8 -11.81 -1.33 20.70
N SER A 9 -12.68 -1.66 21.67
CA SER A 9 -13.79 -2.59 21.45
C SER A 9 -14.79 -2.03 20.44
N VAL A 10 -15.14 -0.75 20.56
CA VAL A 10 -16.02 -0.05 19.59
C VAL A 10 -15.39 0.01 18.20
N ALA A 11 -14.07 0.23 18.10
CA ALA A 11 -13.37 0.21 16.82
C ALA A 11 -13.46 -1.18 16.15
N GLU A 12 -13.34 -2.26 16.91
CA GLU A 12 -13.51 -3.62 16.38
C GLU A 12 -14.94 -3.89 15.91
N GLU A 13 -15.95 -3.43 16.64
CA GLU A 13 -17.35 -3.56 16.21
C GLU A 13 -17.61 -2.79 14.92
N ILE A 14 -17.09 -1.56 14.80
CA ILE A 14 -17.18 -0.79 13.56
C ILE A 14 -16.44 -1.51 12.41
N LEU A 15 -15.31 -2.15 12.67
CA LEU A 15 -14.61 -2.97 11.68
C LEU A 15 -15.46 -4.15 11.20
N VAL A 16 -16.20 -4.79 12.09
CA VAL A 16 -17.17 -5.84 11.72
C VAL A 16 -18.28 -5.25 10.84
N MET A 17 -18.82 -4.08 11.17
CA MET A 17 -19.80 -3.39 10.32
C MET A 17 -19.24 -3.13 8.91
N ILE A 18 -18.01 -2.66 8.80
CA ILE A 18 -17.34 -2.43 7.50
C ILE A 18 -17.25 -3.74 6.70
N LYS A 19 -16.81 -4.83 7.32
CA LYS A 19 -16.71 -6.16 6.68
C LYS A 19 -18.07 -6.67 6.21
N ASN A 20 -19.11 -6.42 6.97
CA ASN A 20 -20.48 -6.80 6.64
C ASN A 20 -21.15 -5.83 5.66
N LYS A 21 -20.45 -4.79 5.20
CA LYS A 21 -20.97 -3.73 4.33
C LYS A 21 -22.17 -2.98 4.93
N GLU A 22 -22.17 -2.78 6.26
CA GLU A 22 -23.20 -2.02 6.98
C GLU A 22 -22.97 -0.50 6.84
N TYR A 23 -22.93 0.01 5.61
CA TYR A 23 -22.82 1.42 5.24
C TYR A 23 -23.74 1.70 4.05
N ASP A 24 -24.02 2.98 3.78
CA ASP A 24 -24.91 3.36 2.71
C ASP A 24 -24.29 3.19 1.30
N SER A 25 -25.09 3.46 0.26
CA SER A 25 -24.65 3.33 -1.14
C SER A 25 -23.52 4.29 -1.54
N GLU A 26 -23.30 5.35 -0.77
CA GLU A 26 -22.19 6.30 -0.95
C GLU A 26 -20.95 5.90 -0.12
N GLY A 27 -21.04 4.83 0.66
CA GLY A 27 -19.96 4.31 1.50
C GLY A 27 -19.90 4.94 2.89
N PHE A 28 -20.90 5.68 3.35
CA PHE A 28 -20.89 6.28 4.68
C PHE A 28 -21.42 5.32 5.75
N LEU A 29 -20.68 5.21 6.84
CA LEU A 29 -21.14 4.55 8.07
C LEU A 29 -22.32 5.32 8.67
N PRO A 30 -23.13 4.68 9.54
CA PRO A 30 -24.12 5.37 10.34
C PRO A 30 -23.53 6.60 11.04
N SER A 31 -24.33 7.66 11.19
CA SER A 31 -23.87 8.89 11.82
C SER A 31 -23.27 8.65 13.23
N GLU A 32 -22.38 9.53 13.70
CA GLU A 32 -21.86 9.44 15.06
C GLU A 32 -22.98 9.24 16.09
N GLN A 33 -24.10 9.93 15.94
CA GLN A 33 -25.24 9.80 16.84
C GLN A 33 -25.84 8.39 16.84
N LYS A 34 -26.02 7.78 15.66
CA LYS A 34 -26.51 6.40 15.55
C LYS A 34 -25.52 5.39 16.11
N LEU A 35 -24.21 5.64 15.97
CA LEU A 35 -23.18 4.79 16.56
C LEU A 35 -23.16 4.92 18.10
N LEU A 36 -23.40 6.10 18.66
CA LEU A 36 -23.54 6.30 20.12
C LEU A 36 -24.69 5.45 20.67
N GLU A 37 -25.84 5.51 20.00
CA GLU A 37 -27.04 4.77 20.37
C GLU A 37 -26.83 3.24 20.21
N LYS A 38 -26.24 2.81 19.08
CA LYS A 38 -25.98 1.38 18.79
C LYS A 38 -25.06 0.74 19.81
N PHE A 39 -24.00 1.43 20.23
CA PHE A 39 -22.98 0.88 21.13
C PHE A 39 -23.16 1.30 22.59
N GLU A 40 -24.15 2.13 22.91
CA GLU A 40 -24.44 2.63 24.26
C GLU A 40 -23.21 3.27 24.94
N VAL A 41 -22.43 4.06 24.16
CA VAL A 41 -21.20 4.67 24.65
C VAL A 41 -21.19 6.19 24.50
N SER A 42 -20.21 6.85 25.11
CA SER A 42 -20.05 8.30 25.01
C SER A 42 -19.58 8.74 23.61
N ARG A 43 -19.87 10.00 23.26
CA ARG A 43 -19.36 10.62 22.01
C ARG A 43 -17.83 10.58 21.92
N VAL A 44 -17.14 10.76 23.04
CA VAL A 44 -15.68 10.67 23.09
C VAL A 44 -15.20 9.28 22.70
N THR A 45 -15.87 8.22 23.20
CA THR A 45 -15.53 6.84 22.90
C THR A 45 -15.66 6.53 21.39
N VAL A 46 -16.77 6.96 20.75
CA VAL A 46 -16.95 6.77 19.31
C VAL A 46 -15.91 7.55 18.52
N ARG A 47 -15.61 8.77 18.90
CA ARG A 47 -14.60 9.59 18.21
C ARG A 47 -13.20 9.00 18.30
N GLU A 48 -12.81 8.46 19.45
CA GLU A 48 -11.53 7.76 19.61
C GLU A 48 -11.50 6.46 18.79
N ALA A 49 -12.58 5.69 18.78
CA ALA A 49 -12.72 4.50 17.94
C ALA A 49 -12.56 4.83 16.45
N VAL A 50 -13.28 5.84 15.96
CA VAL A 50 -13.19 6.29 14.57
C VAL A 50 -11.78 6.80 14.24
N LYS A 51 -11.14 7.55 15.14
CA LYS A 51 -9.75 8.00 14.97
C LYS A 51 -8.78 6.82 14.83
N THR A 52 -8.97 5.78 15.63
CA THR A 52 -8.18 4.55 15.52
C THR A 52 -8.33 3.91 14.13
N LEU A 53 -9.56 3.82 13.60
CA LEU A 53 -9.81 3.28 12.27
C LEU A 53 -9.31 4.19 11.14
N GLU A 54 -9.34 5.50 11.35
CA GLU A 54 -8.80 6.49 10.41
C GLU A 54 -7.27 6.37 10.28
N VAL A 55 -6.57 6.20 11.40
CA VAL A 55 -5.12 5.91 11.41
C VAL A 55 -4.80 4.59 10.71
N ARG A 56 -5.69 3.60 10.82
CA ARG A 56 -5.58 2.30 10.12
C ARG A 56 -5.94 2.38 8.63
N GLY A 57 -6.38 3.55 8.13
CA GLY A 57 -6.76 3.74 6.73
C GLY A 57 -8.05 3.07 6.31
N LEU A 58 -8.92 2.73 7.27
CA LEU A 58 -10.20 2.03 7.02
C LEU A 58 -11.37 2.98 6.84
N VAL A 59 -11.26 4.18 7.40
CA VAL A 59 -12.28 5.23 7.30
C VAL A 59 -11.63 6.60 7.15
N LYS A 60 -12.41 7.55 6.67
CA LYS A 60 -12.05 8.98 6.61
C LYS A 60 -13.21 9.83 7.07
N ARG A 61 -12.96 10.80 7.95
CA ARG A 61 -13.97 11.81 8.29
C ARG A 61 -14.10 12.84 7.20
N ILE A 62 -15.32 13.05 6.74
CA ILE A 62 -15.66 14.09 5.78
C ILE A 62 -16.46 15.15 6.52
N HIS A 63 -15.91 16.36 6.59
CA HIS A 63 -16.56 17.46 7.30
C HIS A 63 -17.97 17.72 6.77
N GLY A 64 -18.95 17.79 7.66
CA GLY A 64 -20.37 18.00 7.31
C GLY A 64 -21.09 16.81 6.67
N LYS A 65 -20.40 15.70 6.34
CA LYS A 65 -21.00 14.53 5.69
C LYS A 65 -21.02 13.27 6.57
N GLY A 66 -19.93 13.01 7.31
CA GLY A 66 -19.89 11.82 8.16
C GLY A 66 -18.58 11.03 8.06
N ILE A 67 -18.67 9.72 8.28
CA ILE A 67 -17.57 8.79 8.31
C ILE A 67 -17.64 7.92 7.05
N LEU A 68 -16.76 8.18 6.09
CA LEU A 68 -16.67 7.43 4.83
C LEU A 68 -15.78 6.21 5.02
N VAL A 69 -16.25 5.04 4.62
CA VAL A 69 -15.42 3.83 4.50
C VAL A 69 -14.48 3.99 3.32
N VAL A 70 -13.21 3.76 3.53
CA VAL A 70 -12.19 3.84 2.48
C VAL A 70 -11.31 2.60 2.54
N ASP A 71 -10.85 2.13 1.40
CA ASP A 71 -9.81 1.11 1.34
C ASP A 71 -8.46 1.79 1.09
N ASN A 72 -7.84 2.21 2.18
CA ASN A 72 -6.52 2.84 2.16
C ASN A 72 -5.50 2.03 2.99
N THR A 73 -5.82 0.79 3.31
CA THR A 73 -4.98 -0.08 4.14
C THR A 73 -3.65 -0.41 3.48
N ALA A 74 -3.64 -0.62 2.17
CA ALA A 74 -2.43 -0.83 1.39
C ALA A 74 -1.48 0.38 1.52
N ASN A 75 -1.99 1.61 1.36
CA ASN A 75 -1.18 2.83 1.51
C ASN A 75 -0.63 3.03 2.93
N VAL A 76 -1.39 2.61 3.96
CA VAL A 76 -0.89 2.65 5.36
C VAL A 76 0.24 1.65 5.54
N LEU A 77 0.12 0.43 5.01
CA LEU A 77 1.19 -0.57 5.02
C LEU A 77 2.44 -0.05 4.28
N ILE A 78 2.26 0.45 3.07
CA ILE A 78 3.33 1.05 2.26
C ILE A 78 4.05 2.15 3.05
N ARG A 79 3.29 3.04 3.69
CA ARG A 79 3.86 4.11 4.50
C ARG A 79 4.65 3.57 5.70
N SER A 80 4.12 2.58 6.41
CA SER A 80 4.80 1.98 7.56
C SER A 80 6.11 1.30 7.16
N ILE A 81 6.16 0.61 6.01
CA ILE A 81 7.38 0.03 5.47
C ILE A 81 8.38 1.14 5.09
N LYS A 82 7.92 2.21 4.44
CA LYS A 82 8.78 3.36 4.11
C LYS A 82 9.36 4.04 5.36
N ASP A 83 8.55 4.19 6.41
CA ASP A 83 8.99 4.76 7.68
C ASP A 83 10.02 3.83 8.35
N LEU A 84 9.81 2.51 8.34
CA LEU A 84 10.77 1.52 8.82
C LEU A 84 12.12 1.65 8.09
N ILE A 85 12.10 1.60 6.76
CA ILE A 85 13.30 1.74 5.93
C ILE A 85 14.04 3.05 6.23
N ALA A 86 13.30 4.16 6.39
CA ALA A 86 13.88 5.47 6.64
C ALA A 86 14.47 5.63 8.05
N THR A 87 13.90 4.95 9.05
CA THR A 87 14.32 5.08 10.47
C THR A 87 15.42 4.09 10.85
N GLU A 88 15.37 2.87 10.35
CA GLU A 88 16.35 1.83 10.66
C GLU A 88 17.59 1.89 9.77
N GLY A 89 17.59 2.75 8.75
CA GLY A 89 18.73 2.90 7.84
C GLY A 89 18.98 1.65 6.98
N THR A 90 17.89 1.00 6.56
CA THR A 90 17.92 -0.18 5.68
C THR A 90 18.88 0.04 4.50
N SER A 91 19.83 -0.85 4.34
CA SER A 91 20.82 -0.78 3.26
C SER A 91 20.22 -1.15 1.90
N LEU A 92 20.91 -0.77 0.82
CA LEU A 92 20.53 -1.20 -0.52
C LEU A 92 20.59 -2.73 -0.64
N ASP A 93 21.60 -3.37 -0.04
CA ASP A 93 21.78 -4.82 -0.07
C ASP A 93 20.61 -5.57 0.57
N GLU A 94 20.13 -5.12 1.74
CA GLU A 94 18.93 -5.71 2.38
C GLU A 94 17.69 -5.57 1.50
N MET A 95 17.59 -4.49 0.76
CA MET A 95 16.47 -4.28 -0.17
C MET A 95 16.56 -5.18 -1.40
N LEU A 96 17.76 -5.37 -1.94
CA LEU A 96 18.02 -6.30 -3.05
C LEU A 96 17.77 -7.75 -2.61
N GLU A 97 18.16 -8.13 -1.40
CA GLU A 97 17.88 -9.46 -0.85
C GLU A 97 16.36 -9.75 -0.80
N VAL A 98 15.54 -8.79 -0.36
CA VAL A 98 14.07 -8.92 -0.39
C VAL A 98 13.56 -9.07 -1.83
N ARG A 99 14.11 -8.29 -2.75
CA ARG A 99 13.79 -8.34 -4.17
C ARG A 99 14.05 -9.73 -4.75
N ASP A 100 15.25 -10.26 -4.55
CA ASP A 100 15.69 -11.55 -5.07
C ASP A 100 14.83 -12.73 -4.56
N ILE A 101 14.29 -12.60 -3.36
CA ILE A 101 13.40 -13.61 -2.79
C ILE A 101 11.97 -13.48 -3.35
N VAL A 102 11.44 -12.27 -3.47
CA VAL A 102 10.02 -12.04 -3.71
C VAL A 102 9.68 -11.96 -5.20
N GLU A 103 10.49 -11.26 -6.00
CA GLU A 103 10.15 -10.97 -7.40
C GLU A 103 10.13 -12.20 -8.31
N PRO A 104 11.06 -13.17 -8.22
CA PRO A 104 10.98 -14.39 -9.02
C PRO A 104 9.67 -15.16 -8.76
N LYS A 105 9.22 -15.17 -7.50
CA LYS A 105 7.95 -15.79 -7.14
C LYS A 105 6.74 -15.00 -7.61
N CYS A 106 6.82 -13.69 -7.62
CA CYS A 106 5.79 -12.84 -8.25
C CYS A 106 5.70 -13.15 -9.75
N ALA A 107 6.82 -13.25 -10.46
CA ALA A 107 6.85 -13.55 -11.89
C ALA A 107 6.24 -14.93 -12.20
N GLU A 108 6.57 -15.96 -11.42
CA GLU A 108 5.98 -17.29 -11.55
C GLU A 108 4.44 -17.26 -11.40
N ILE A 109 3.94 -16.57 -10.38
CA ILE A 109 2.50 -16.44 -10.13
C ILE A 109 1.83 -15.62 -11.23
N ALA A 110 2.45 -14.50 -11.62
CA ALA A 110 1.94 -13.62 -12.67
C ALA A 110 1.84 -14.33 -14.01
N ALA A 111 2.81 -15.18 -14.36
CA ALA A 111 2.79 -15.98 -15.59
C ALA A 111 1.50 -16.82 -15.72
N ILE A 112 0.92 -17.24 -14.60
CA ILE A 112 -0.32 -18.04 -14.56
C ILE A 112 -1.57 -17.17 -14.51
N ARG A 113 -1.52 -16.02 -13.81
CA ARG A 113 -2.72 -15.25 -13.43
C ARG A 113 -2.94 -13.98 -14.24
N ARG A 114 -1.91 -13.47 -14.91
CA ARG A 114 -1.94 -12.23 -15.67
C ARG A 114 -3.12 -12.15 -16.63
N THR A 115 -3.62 -10.98 -16.84
CA THR A 115 -4.55 -10.62 -17.90
C THR A 115 -3.80 -10.12 -19.15
N GLU A 116 -4.52 -9.93 -20.26
CA GLU A 116 -3.95 -9.28 -21.45
C GLU A 116 -3.63 -7.81 -21.18
N GLU A 117 -4.41 -7.14 -20.33
CA GLU A 117 -4.13 -5.77 -19.89
C GLU A 117 -2.80 -5.66 -19.12
N ASP A 118 -2.52 -6.62 -18.24
CA ASP A 118 -1.24 -6.67 -17.52
C ASP A 118 -0.06 -6.79 -18.52
N LEU A 119 -0.20 -7.63 -19.55
CA LEU A 119 0.83 -7.77 -20.57
C LEU A 119 1.05 -6.49 -21.37
N LEU A 120 -0.02 -5.74 -21.70
CA LEU A 120 0.11 -4.46 -22.40
C LEU A 120 0.89 -3.46 -21.54
N VAL A 121 0.59 -3.36 -20.25
CA VAL A 121 1.32 -2.49 -19.33
C VAL A 121 2.79 -2.88 -19.24
N LEU A 122 3.10 -4.16 -19.11
CA LEU A 122 4.48 -4.65 -19.04
C LEU A 122 5.26 -4.37 -20.34
N ARG A 123 4.65 -4.58 -21.50
CA ARG A 123 5.25 -4.25 -22.81
C ARG A 123 5.55 -2.77 -22.94
N GLU A 124 4.61 -1.90 -22.54
CA GLU A 124 4.85 -0.44 -22.56
C GLU A 124 6.10 -0.08 -21.74
N LYS A 125 6.29 -0.66 -20.56
CA LYS A 125 7.47 -0.38 -19.74
C LYS A 125 8.76 -0.91 -20.36
N LEU A 126 8.73 -2.08 -20.97
CA LEU A 126 9.87 -2.63 -21.74
C LEU A 126 10.23 -1.72 -22.91
N GLU A 127 9.26 -1.29 -23.72
CA GLU A 127 9.48 -0.38 -24.85
C GLU A 127 10.11 0.95 -24.41
N ILE A 128 9.69 1.47 -23.25
CA ILE A 128 10.29 2.68 -22.66
C ILE A 128 11.76 2.41 -22.31
N MET A 129 12.09 1.32 -21.64
CA MET A 129 13.46 0.96 -21.28
C MET A 129 14.34 0.76 -22.52
N GLU A 130 13.85 0.05 -23.54
CA GLU A 130 14.54 -0.17 -24.80
C GLU A 130 14.78 1.12 -25.59
N SER A 131 13.88 2.10 -25.47
CA SER A 131 14.02 3.41 -26.12
C SER A 131 15.04 4.34 -25.46
N CYS A 132 15.45 4.05 -24.24
CA CYS A 132 16.40 4.87 -23.52
C CYS A 132 17.82 4.60 -24.00
N GLN A 133 18.57 5.67 -24.33
CA GLN A 133 19.98 5.58 -24.75
C GLN A 133 20.95 5.49 -23.56
N ALA A 134 20.47 5.76 -22.37
CA ALA A 134 21.21 5.69 -21.12
C ALA A 134 20.28 5.24 -19.99
N MET A 135 20.85 4.68 -18.93
CA MET A 135 20.15 4.37 -17.68
C MET A 135 19.91 5.66 -16.88
N ASP A 136 19.02 6.50 -17.39
CA ASP A 136 18.59 7.75 -16.76
C ASP A 136 17.36 7.54 -15.87
N ASN A 137 16.82 8.62 -15.32
CA ASN A 137 15.64 8.56 -14.47
C ASN A 137 14.43 7.95 -15.20
N LYS A 138 14.32 8.13 -16.52
CA LYS A 138 13.22 7.57 -17.31
C LYS A 138 13.34 6.04 -17.41
N TYR A 139 14.56 5.54 -17.61
CA TYR A 139 14.85 4.11 -17.60
C TYR A 139 14.49 3.50 -16.25
N TYR A 140 15.04 4.04 -15.16
CA TYR A 140 14.78 3.53 -13.81
C TYR A 140 13.32 3.60 -13.39
N ASP A 141 12.60 4.65 -13.78
CA ASP A 141 11.16 4.75 -13.51
C ASP A 141 10.38 3.65 -14.24
N ALA A 142 10.72 3.35 -15.48
CA ALA A 142 10.10 2.28 -16.25
C ALA A 142 10.45 0.89 -15.68
N ASP A 143 11.69 0.66 -15.27
CA ASP A 143 12.15 -0.56 -14.62
C ASP A 143 11.38 -0.83 -13.32
N LEU A 144 11.32 0.15 -12.44
CA LEU A 144 10.57 0.03 -11.18
C LEU A 144 9.07 -0.21 -11.43
N ASP A 145 8.48 0.46 -12.42
CA ASP A 145 7.09 0.25 -12.80
C ASP A 145 6.86 -1.14 -13.42
N PHE A 146 7.82 -1.69 -14.15
CA PHE A 146 7.77 -3.03 -14.71
C PHE A 146 7.72 -4.09 -13.59
N HIS A 147 8.60 -4.01 -12.61
CA HIS A 147 8.60 -4.92 -11.45
C HIS A 147 7.31 -4.82 -10.64
N LEU A 148 6.79 -3.60 -10.43
CA LEU A 148 5.50 -3.41 -9.79
C LEU A 148 4.34 -3.97 -10.62
N GLY A 149 4.42 -3.85 -11.96
CA GLY A 149 3.48 -4.45 -12.90
C GLY A 149 3.40 -5.98 -12.74
N ILE A 150 4.54 -6.65 -12.66
CA ILE A 150 4.62 -8.10 -12.40
C ILE A 150 3.93 -8.44 -11.06
N ALA A 151 4.23 -7.69 -10.00
CA ALA A 151 3.61 -7.93 -8.71
C ALA A 151 2.08 -7.74 -8.74
N ARG A 152 1.57 -6.75 -9.47
CA ARG A 152 0.14 -6.51 -9.69
C ARG A 152 -0.53 -7.63 -10.47
N ALA A 153 0.13 -8.14 -11.49
CA ALA A 153 -0.34 -9.26 -12.32
C ALA A 153 -0.49 -10.58 -11.54
N THR A 154 0.08 -10.68 -10.32
CA THR A 154 -0.19 -11.82 -9.43
C THR A 154 -1.63 -11.86 -8.92
N GLY A 155 -2.37 -10.74 -8.95
CA GLY A 155 -3.67 -10.58 -8.31
C GLY A 155 -3.63 -10.63 -6.77
N ASN A 156 -2.44 -10.62 -6.17
CA ASN A 156 -2.25 -10.63 -4.72
C ASN A 156 -1.93 -9.23 -4.21
N THR A 157 -2.92 -8.59 -3.58
CA THR A 157 -2.81 -7.22 -3.07
C THR A 157 -1.65 -7.05 -2.08
N LEU A 158 -1.33 -8.06 -1.28
CA LEU A 158 -0.24 -7.98 -0.30
C LEU A 158 1.12 -7.95 -1.01
N LEU A 159 1.33 -8.79 -2.02
CA LEU A 159 2.56 -8.79 -2.82
C LEU A 159 2.74 -7.45 -3.55
N SER A 160 1.71 -6.97 -4.22
CA SER A 160 1.78 -5.67 -4.92
C SER A 160 2.03 -4.50 -3.96
N SER A 161 1.42 -4.49 -2.76
CA SER A 161 1.68 -3.45 -1.75
C SER A 161 3.12 -3.51 -1.21
N LEU A 162 3.67 -4.69 -1.01
CA LEU A 162 5.05 -4.89 -0.56
C LEU A 162 6.03 -4.35 -1.61
N ILE A 163 5.87 -4.76 -2.87
CA ILE A 163 6.72 -4.29 -3.97
C ILE A 163 6.54 -2.78 -4.19
N GLU A 164 5.34 -2.22 -4.07
CA GLU A 164 5.11 -0.77 -4.19
C GLU A 164 5.82 0.03 -3.11
N ALA A 165 5.84 -0.46 -1.87
CA ALA A 165 6.55 0.19 -0.77
C ALA A 165 8.05 0.26 -1.06
N TYR A 166 8.65 -0.85 -1.44
CA TYR A 166 10.01 -1.02 -1.84
C TYR A 166 10.38 -0.12 -3.04
N THR A 167 9.65 -0.26 -4.16
CA THR A 167 9.84 0.49 -5.40
C THR A 167 9.82 2.00 -5.17
N SER A 168 8.88 2.47 -4.34
CA SER A 168 8.78 3.89 -3.99
C SER A 168 10.00 4.43 -3.25
N TYR A 169 10.68 3.60 -2.47
CA TYR A 169 11.89 4.01 -1.78
C TYR A 169 13.11 3.95 -2.70
N MET A 170 13.24 2.90 -3.50
CA MET A 170 14.29 2.79 -4.53
C MET A 170 14.27 3.99 -5.46
N ARG A 171 13.11 4.42 -5.91
CA ARG A 171 12.94 5.63 -6.74
C ARG A 171 13.55 6.87 -6.09
N LYS A 172 13.36 7.05 -4.78
CA LYS A 172 13.98 8.16 -4.04
C LYS A 172 15.50 8.04 -3.96
N LEU A 173 16.02 6.84 -3.72
CA LEU A 173 17.47 6.60 -3.69
C LEU A 173 18.13 6.91 -5.04
N ILE A 174 17.55 6.41 -6.12
CA ILE A 174 18.05 6.65 -7.49
C ILE A 174 18.10 8.15 -7.79
N VAL A 175 17.04 8.89 -7.51
CA VAL A 175 16.98 10.35 -7.74
C VAL A 175 17.97 11.12 -6.85
N SER A 176 18.21 10.66 -5.62
CA SER A 176 19.10 11.35 -4.68
C SER A 176 20.57 10.98 -4.82
N THR A 177 20.90 9.90 -5.57
CA THR A 177 22.27 9.42 -5.75
C THR A 177 22.80 9.94 -7.10
N PRO A 178 24.00 10.59 -7.13
CA PRO A 178 24.64 10.94 -8.40
C PRO A 178 24.79 9.68 -9.26
N GLN A 179 24.40 9.77 -10.53
CA GLN A 179 24.32 8.64 -11.48
C GLN A 179 25.62 7.81 -11.63
N SER A 180 26.76 8.35 -11.20
CA SER A 180 28.05 7.66 -11.20
C SER A 180 28.26 6.64 -10.05
N LYS A 181 27.29 6.48 -9.14
CA LYS A 181 27.40 5.63 -7.95
C LYS A 181 26.30 4.57 -7.80
N VAL A 182 25.41 4.46 -8.75
CA VAL A 182 24.44 3.35 -8.75
C VAL A 182 25.13 2.12 -9.31
N PRO A 183 25.33 1.05 -8.53
CA PRO A 183 25.89 -0.19 -9.06
C PRO A 183 24.95 -0.75 -10.13
N ILE A 184 25.42 -0.88 -11.33
CA ILE A 184 24.71 -1.55 -12.41
C ILE A 184 25.10 -3.03 -12.28
N GLU A 185 24.28 -3.83 -11.60
CA GLU A 185 24.35 -5.28 -11.79
C GLU A 185 23.71 -5.57 -13.14
N GLN A 186 24.58 -5.76 -14.13
CA GLN A 186 24.22 -6.42 -15.38
C GLN A 186 24.12 -7.93 -15.07
N GLU A 187 22.92 -8.41 -14.76
CA GLU A 187 22.61 -9.82 -14.91
C GLU A 187 21.24 -9.94 -15.60
N PHE A 188 21.34 -10.23 -16.89
CA PHE A 188 20.29 -10.88 -17.67
C PHE A 188 20.66 -12.35 -17.82
#